data_87566afe727704c0306fa1a0f36134a4
#
_entry.id   87566afe727704c0306fa1a0f36134a4
#
_cell.length_a   1.000
_cell.length_b   1.000
_cell.length_c   1.000
_cell.angle_alpha   90.00
_cell.angle_beta   90.00
_cell.angle_gamma   90.00
#
_symmetry.space_group_name_H-M   'P 1'
#
loop_
_entity.id
_entity.type
_entity.pdbx_description
1 polymer ?
#
loop_
_entity_poly.entity_id
_entity_poly.type
_entity_poly.pdbx_seq_one_letter_code
_entity_poly.pdbx_strand_id
1 'polypeptide(L)'
;MLATYCTYKTLYEQKKDTYDIVAGFIKYAVEKDGSLEYSIIDISDLIVKEFGIHIPDYVIKTAIKRLNFIRKYKQMYLVSRQAENPQSHLNEIQNISLQNAGFVFGQLDKYAEENISKKKDDKFDEYLHRLHRCFFRYLMDEGIDEGIDEDMVACVSTFTMKCDSTTQNIINSMRAGHILYCGLKNNDHLDEGGSWKTPLTLFLDMEILFNIAGYNGTIFKRLVDELLSLINDINKKQKYISLRYFTSTKENIKRYFDVAENRFRLKVPSLSKSTAMEEILNGCKMPSDVLDKESDFFHLLASKSIIEDDYNDYYNKNLSQYNLEGIEIGNEKCRTIHNENEEGIKLEERKKMISHIKLINAAVEKYLLIIGIVNIYCLLGLLIH
;
A
#
# COMPACT_ATOMS: atom_id res chain seq x y z
N MET A 1 14.81 0.17 8.98
CA MET A 1 13.46 0.34 8.41
C MET A 1 13.20 -0.57 7.21
N LEU A 2 13.90 -0.49 6.04
CA LEU A 2 13.63 -1.38 4.89
C LEU A 2 13.75 -2.88 5.24
N ALA A 3 14.77 -3.26 5.99
CA ALA A 3 14.91 -4.63 6.51
C ALA A 3 13.73 -5.05 7.38
N THR A 4 13.21 -4.13 8.20
CA THR A 4 12.04 -4.38 9.05
C THR A 4 10.79 -4.64 8.21
N TYR A 5 10.63 -3.95 7.10
CA TYR A 5 9.53 -4.22 6.17
C TYR A 5 9.63 -5.60 5.55
N CYS A 6 10.84 -6.03 5.14
CA CYS A 6 11.05 -7.42 4.69
C CYS A 6 10.73 -8.43 5.78
N THR A 7 11.17 -8.18 7.02
CA THR A 7 10.86 -9.04 8.18
C THR A 7 9.36 -9.14 8.41
N TYR A 8 8.67 -8.00 8.40
CA TYR A 8 7.22 -7.94 8.58
C TYR A 8 6.48 -8.74 7.50
N LYS A 9 6.83 -8.54 6.24
CA LYS A 9 6.29 -9.29 5.09
C LYS A 9 6.50 -10.78 5.24
N THR A 10 7.72 -11.22 5.59
CA THR A 10 8.06 -12.63 5.74
C THR A 10 7.25 -13.29 6.86
N LEU A 11 7.07 -12.62 8.00
CA LEU A 11 6.26 -13.11 9.11
C LEU A 11 4.77 -13.17 8.74
N TYR A 12 4.28 -12.19 7.98
CA TYR A 12 2.91 -12.17 7.49
C TYR A 12 2.63 -13.34 6.52
N GLU A 13 3.56 -13.67 5.64
CA GLU A 13 3.46 -14.84 4.75
C GLU A 13 3.43 -16.17 5.49
N GLN A 14 4.03 -16.23 6.67
CA GLN A 14 3.93 -17.38 7.58
C GLN A 14 2.57 -17.48 8.29
N LYS A 15 1.55 -16.74 7.82
CA LYS A 15 0.18 -16.72 8.37
C LYS A 15 0.08 -16.19 9.80
N LYS A 16 1.05 -15.41 10.26
CA LYS A 16 0.93 -14.65 11.50
C LYS A 16 0.05 -13.43 11.26
N ASP A 17 -0.83 -13.15 12.20
CA ASP A 17 -1.56 -11.90 12.14
C ASP A 17 -0.68 -10.70 12.57
N THR A 18 -1.14 -9.50 12.28
CA THR A 18 -0.45 -8.25 12.58
C THR A 18 -0.06 -8.11 14.06
N TYR A 19 -0.96 -8.48 14.97
CA TYR A 19 -0.69 -8.35 16.40
C TYR A 19 0.30 -9.40 16.91
N ASP A 20 0.35 -10.58 16.32
CA ASP A 20 1.37 -11.59 16.62
C ASP A 20 2.76 -11.16 16.15
N ILE A 21 2.83 -10.50 15.00
CA ILE A 21 4.09 -9.94 14.48
C ILE A 21 4.60 -8.84 15.41
N VAL A 22 3.71 -7.90 15.78
CA VAL A 22 4.05 -6.81 16.71
C VAL A 22 4.41 -7.36 18.10
N ALA A 23 3.70 -8.37 18.61
CA ALA A 23 4.06 -9.04 19.84
C ALA A 23 5.48 -9.65 19.78
N GLY A 24 5.86 -10.21 18.63
CA GLY A 24 7.22 -10.68 18.40
C GLY A 24 8.26 -9.54 18.47
N PHE A 25 7.96 -8.38 17.86
CA PHE A 25 8.84 -7.21 17.95
C PHE A 25 8.96 -6.66 19.37
N ILE A 26 7.84 -6.57 20.11
CA ILE A 26 7.85 -6.15 21.51
C ILE A 26 8.69 -7.13 22.36
N LYS A 27 8.47 -8.44 22.19
CA LYS A 27 9.23 -9.47 22.90
C LYS A 27 10.73 -9.28 22.67
N TYR A 28 11.15 -9.17 21.41
CA TYR A 28 12.54 -8.97 21.04
C TYR A 28 13.15 -7.72 21.70
N ALA A 29 12.46 -6.58 21.58
CA ALA A 29 12.97 -5.30 22.07
C ALA A 29 13.11 -5.28 23.59
N VAL A 30 12.12 -5.81 24.31
CA VAL A 30 12.11 -5.89 25.78
C VAL A 30 13.16 -6.87 26.32
N GLU A 31 13.33 -8.03 25.68
CA GLU A 31 14.35 -9.02 26.10
C GLU A 31 15.76 -8.50 25.85
N LYS A 32 15.98 -7.74 24.78
CA LYS A 32 17.27 -7.14 24.46
C LYS A 32 17.62 -6.00 25.43
N ASP A 33 16.64 -5.18 25.82
CA ASP A 33 16.82 -4.09 26.76
C ASP A 33 17.03 -4.59 28.21
N GLY A 34 16.30 -5.60 28.62
CA GLY A 34 16.46 -6.30 29.90
C GLY A 34 15.86 -5.61 31.12
N SER A 35 15.17 -4.49 31.00
CA SER A 35 14.43 -3.84 32.09
C SER A 35 13.20 -4.67 32.50
N LEU A 36 12.73 -4.48 33.73
CA LEU A 36 11.59 -5.22 34.27
C LEU A 36 10.28 -4.43 34.25
N GLU A 37 10.36 -3.15 34.03
CA GLU A 37 9.22 -2.23 34.02
C GLU A 37 9.32 -1.29 32.83
N TYR A 38 8.19 -1.10 32.13
CA TYR A 38 8.08 -0.20 30.97
C TYR A 38 6.76 0.57 30.99
N SER A 39 6.79 1.81 30.60
CA SER A 39 5.59 2.50 30.12
C SER A 39 5.28 2.11 28.67
N ILE A 40 4.13 2.52 28.15
CA ILE A 40 3.80 2.30 26.74
C ILE A 40 4.76 3.08 25.82
N ILE A 41 5.21 4.25 26.26
CA ILE A 41 6.15 5.10 25.53
C ILE A 41 7.51 4.40 25.46
N ASP A 42 8.00 3.84 26.57
CA ASP A 42 9.28 3.12 26.60
C ASP A 42 9.28 1.95 25.61
N ILE A 43 8.19 1.19 25.56
CA ILE A 43 8.05 0.08 24.58
C ILE A 43 8.03 0.61 23.15
N SER A 44 7.33 1.71 22.88
CA SER A 44 7.30 2.36 21.57
C SER A 44 8.71 2.80 21.15
N ASP A 45 9.44 3.47 22.05
CA ASP A 45 10.80 3.96 21.78
C ASP A 45 11.79 2.80 21.55
N LEU A 46 11.65 1.70 22.28
CA LEU A 46 12.43 0.49 22.04
C LEU A 46 12.17 -0.09 20.65
N ILE A 47 10.92 -0.16 20.23
CA ILE A 47 10.57 -0.63 18.88
C ILE A 47 11.18 0.28 17.81
N VAL A 48 11.09 1.61 17.98
CA VAL A 48 11.71 2.56 17.07
C VAL A 48 13.22 2.37 17.03
N LYS A 49 13.87 2.21 18.18
CA LYS A 49 15.33 1.99 18.29
C LYS A 49 15.77 0.70 17.58
N GLU A 50 15.06 -0.39 17.75
CA GLU A 50 15.48 -1.71 17.25
C GLU A 50 15.05 -1.97 15.80
N PHE A 51 13.89 -1.47 15.40
CA PHE A 51 13.28 -1.77 14.11
C PHE A 51 13.14 -0.56 13.19
N GLY A 52 13.32 0.67 13.70
CA GLY A 52 13.20 1.91 12.94
C GLY A 52 11.77 2.25 12.49
N ILE A 53 10.74 1.63 13.10
CA ILE A 53 9.34 1.84 12.77
C ILE A 53 8.56 2.31 13.99
N HIS A 54 7.58 3.20 13.78
CA HIS A 54 6.68 3.67 14.82
C HIS A 54 5.37 2.88 14.77
N ILE A 55 5.03 2.21 15.85
CA ILE A 55 3.78 1.44 15.99
C ILE A 55 2.83 2.19 16.91
N PRO A 56 1.56 2.39 16.52
CA PRO A 56 0.58 3.07 17.35
C PRO A 56 0.36 2.40 18.71
N ASP A 57 0.17 3.20 19.75
CA ASP A 57 0.01 2.76 21.14
C ASP A 57 -1.07 1.70 21.33
N TYR A 58 -2.21 1.83 20.64
CA TYR A 58 -3.31 0.87 20.78
C TYR A 58 -2.95 -0.48 20.17
N VAL A 59 -2.14 -0.52 19.09
CA VAL A 59 -1.60 -1.77 18.50
C VAL A 59 -0.66 -2.43 19.49
N ILE A 60 0.28 -1.65 20.09
CA ILE A 60 1.19 -2.12 21.12
C ILE A 60 0.41 -2.69 22.30
N LYS A 61 -0.60 -1.95 22.81
CA LYS A 61 -1.47 -2.39 23.91
C LYS A 61 -2.20 -3.70 23.59
N THR A 62 -2.65 -3.87 22.37
CA THR A 62 -3.34 -5.09 21.93
C THR A 62 -2.36 -6.25 21.77
N ALA A 63 -1.19 -6.01 21.18
CA ALA A 63 -0.16 -7.02 21.00
C ALA A 63 0.42 -7.52 22.34
N ILE A 64 0.60 -6.63 23.32
CA ILE A 64 1.04 -7.00 24.68
C ILE A 64 0.12 -8.04 25.32
N LYS A 65 -1.20 -7.97 25.10
CA LYS A 65 -2.16 -8.95 25.65
C LYS A 65 -1.89 -10.39 25.18
N ARG A 66 -1.13 -10.57 24.09
CA ARG A 66 -0.71 -11.88 23.58
C ARG A 66 0.57 -12.41 24.21
N LEU A 67 1.24 -11.58 25.01
CA LEU A 67 2.51 -11.92 25.67
C LEU A 67 2.26 -12.32 27.14
N ASN A 68 2.35 -13.60 27.44
CA ASN A 68 2.06 -14.15 28.77
C ASN A 68 3.02 -13.67 29.86
N PHE A 69 4.21 -13.17 29.47
CA PHE A 69 5.26 -12.74 30.39
C PHE A 69 5.22 -11.24 30.70
N ILE A 70 4.33 -10.47 30.06
CA ILE A 70 4.12 -9.05 30.31
C ILE A 70 2.75 -8.85 30.97
N ARG A 71 2.72 -8.22 32.14
CA ARG A 71 1.48 -7.94 32.87
C ARG A 71 1.33 -6.44 33.11
N LYS A 72 0.13 -5.91 32.88
CA LYS A 72 -0.18 -4.51 33.21
C LYS A 72 -0.39 -4.34 34.69
N TYR A 73 0.32 -3.41 35.29
CA TYR A 73 0.14 -2.96 36.67
C TYR A 73 0.03 -1.43 36.71
N LYS A 74 -1.15 -0.91 37.01
CA LYS A 74 -1.48 0.53 36.91
C LYS A 74 -1.22 1.05 35.48
N GLN A 75 -0.27 1.99 35.33
CA GLN A 75 0.13 2.57 34.04
C GLN A 75 1.40 1.93 33.46
N MET A 76 2.00 0.95 34.17
CA MET A 76 3.24 0.27 33.79
C MET A 76 2.98 -1.15 33.30
N TYR A 77 3.92 -1.69 32.58
CA TYR A 77 3.98 -3.08 32.14
C TYR A 77 5.16 -3.77 32.80
N LEU A 78 4.86 -4.78 33.62
CA LEU A 78 5.86 -5.57 34.35
C LEU A 78 6.22 -6.80 33.53
N VAL A 79 7.51 -7.02 33.34
CA VAL A 79 8.08 -8.13 32.58
C VAL A 79 8.55 -9.21 33.54
N SER A 80 8.01 -10.40 33.42
CA SER A 80 8.50 -11.60 34.12
C SER A 80 9.68 -12.18 33.35
N ARG A 81 10.82 -12.40 33.98
CA ARG A 81 11.96 -13.10 33.36
C ARG A 81 11.51 -14.51 32.94
N GLN A 82 11.49 -14.74 31.61
CA GLN A 82 11.34 -16.11 31.10
C GLN A 82 12.72 -16.73 30.86
N ALA A 83 12.89 -17.96 31.31
CA ALA A 83 14.13 -18.72 31.11
C ALA A 83 14.27 -19.33 29.70
N GLU A 84 13.30 -19.14 28.85
CA GLU A 84 13.26 -19.74 27.51
C GLU A 84 13.80 -18.78 26.45
N ASN A 85 14.67 -19.30 25.60
CA ASN A 85 15.33 -18.62 24.51
C ASN A 85 14.65 -18.92 23.15
N PRO A 86 13.47 -18.38 22.84
CA PRO A 86 12.74 -18.67 21.61
C PRO A 86 12.99 -17.66 20.49
N GLN A 87 14.00 -16.78 20.60
CA GLN A 87 14.22 -15.69 19.65
C GLN A 87 15.00 -16.06 18.39
N SER A 88 15.47 -17.29 18.25
CA SER A 88 16.31 -17.68 17.12
C SER A 88 15.66 -17.37 15.76
N HIS A 89 14.36 -17.60 15.63
CA HIS A 89 13.64 -17.46 14.36
C HIS A 89 13.42 -16.00 13.93
N LEU A 90 13.02 -15.11 14.85
CA LEU A 90 12.87 -13.67 14.50
C LEU A 90 14.23 -13.04 14.20
N ASN A 91 15.25 -13.35 14.99
CA ASN A 91 16.63 -12.91 14.77
C ASN A 91 17.17 -13.37 13.42
N GLU A 92 16.90 -14.62 13.06
CA GLU A 92 17.32 -15.18 11.76
C GLU A 92 16.66 -14.44 10.59
N ILE A 93 15.34 -14.25 10.64
CA ILE A 93 14.59 -13.51 9.60
C ILE A 93 15.11 -12.06 9.52
N GLN A 94 15.32 -11.41 10.68
CA GLN A 94 15.80 -10.03 10.71
C GLN A 94 17.22 -9.91 10.14
N ASN A 95 18.12 -10.84 10.46
CA ASN A 95 19.46 -10.87 9.91
C ASN A 95 19.47 -11.08 8.39
N ILE A 96 18.67 -12.01 7.89
CA ILE A 96 18.48 -12.20 6.44
C ILE A 96 17.94 -10.93 5.79
N SER A 97 16.97 -10.28 6.41
CA SER A 97 16.37 -9.04 5.91
C SER A 97 17.38 -7.88 5.90
N LEU A 98 18.27 -7.79 6.90
CA LEU A 98 19.36 -6.82 6.95
C LEU A 98 20.39 -7.07 5.83
N GLN A 99 20.79 -8.32 5.61
CA GLN A 99 21.67 -8.70 4.52
C GLN A 99 21.06 -8.37 3.16
N ASN A 100 19.79 -8.68 2.96
CA ASN A 100 19.07 -8.36 1.73
C ASN A 100 19.00 -6.83 1.49
N ALA A 101 18.72 -6.04 2.52
CA ALA A 101 18.73 -4.58 2.39
C ALA A 101 20.12 -4.05 2.04
N GLY A 102 21.15 -4.53 2.71
CA GLY A 102 22.54 -4.18 2.41
C GLY A 102 22.94 -4.56 0.98
N PHE A 103 22.51 -5.73 0.50
CA PHE A 103 22.74 -6.17 -0.87
C PHE A 103 22.11 -5.20 -1.89
N VAL A 104 20.84 -4.80 -1.71
CA VAL A 104 20.18 -3.85 -2.62
C VAL A 104 20.89 -2.51 -2.66
N PHE A 105 21.28 -1.97 -1.50
CA PHE A 105 22.06 -0.72 -1.46
C PHE A 105 23.41 -0.86 -2.16
N GLY A 106 24.12 -1.96 -1.94
CA GLY A 106 25.40 -2.22 -2.64
C GLY A 106 25.23 -2.32 -4.16
N GLN A 107 24.10 -2.89 -4.65
CA GLN A 107 23.80 -2.90 -6.09
C GLN A 107 23.46 -1.50 -6.62
N LEU A 108 22.76 -0.68 -5.84
CA LEU A 108 22.45 0.70 -6.19
C LEU A 108 23.72 1.55 -6.26
N ASP A 109 24.62 1.40 -5.28
CA ASP A 109 25.91 2.11 -5.23
C ASP A 109 26.75 1.78 -6.45
N LYS A 110 26.89 0.49 -6.75
CA LYS A 110 27.60 0.02 -7.93
C LYS A 110 26.97 0.58 -9.23
N TYR A 111 25.65 0.56 -9.33
CA TYR A 111 24.95 1.12 -10.47
C TYR A 111 25.22 2.62 -10.62
N ALA A 112 25.22 3.37 -9.52
CA ALA A 112 25.55 4.79 -9.51
C ALA A 112 27.00 5.04 -9.92
N GLU A 113 27.97 4.27 -9.42
CA GLU A 113 29.38 4.35 -9.79
C GLU A 113 29.61 4.14 -11.29
N GLU A 114 28.88 3.20 -11.92
CA GLU A 114 29.02 2.84 -13.32
C GLU A 114 28.35 3.85 -14.27
N ASN A 115 27.26 4.49 -13.84
CA ASN A 115 26.41 5.27 -14.74
C ASN A 115 26.47 6.79 -14.52
N ILE A 116 27.07 7.26 -13.42
CA ILE A 116 27.16 8.68 -13.13
C ILE A 116 28.58 9.16 -13.42
N SER A 117 28.69 10.11 -14.36
CA SER A 117 29.98 10.66 -14.83
C SER A 117 30.71 11.54 -13.80
N LYS A 118 30.23 11.63 -12.56
CA LYS A 118 30.93 12.35 -11.48
C LYS A 118 32.13 11.55 -11.03
N LYS A 119 33.33 12.14 -11.20
CA LYS A 119 34.58 11.55 -10.68
C LYS A 119 34.42 11.31 -9.18
N LYS A 120 34.93 10.17 -8.69
CA LYS A 120 35.07 9.88 -7.26
C LYS A 120 35.93 11.00 -6.64
N ASP A 121 35.26 11.99 -6.07
CA ASP A 121 35.86 13.00 -5.20
C ASP A 121 35.26 12.85 -3.79
N ASP A 122 35.77 13.60 -2.82
CA ASP A 122 35.31 13.55 -1.42
C ASP A 122 33.80 13.82 -1.23
N LYS A 123 33.12 14.26 -2.27
CA LYS A 123 31.66 14.51 -2.27
C LYS A 123 30.83 13.31 -2.77
N PHE A 124 31.47 12.25 -3.25
CA PHE A 124 30.75 11.09 -3.79
C PHE A 124 30.04 10.30 -2.68
N ASP A 125 30.65 10.17 -1.50
CA ASP A 125 30.02 9.51 -0.36
C ASP A 125 28.79 10.30 0.12
N GLU A 126 28.84 11.64 0.13
CA GLU A 126 27.69 12.48 0.42
C GLU A 126 26.59 12.30 -0.63
N TYR A 127 26.97 12.17 -1.89
CA TYR A 127 26.03 11.87 -2.97
C TYR A 127 25.35 10.51 -2.76
N LEU A 128 26.08 9.44 -2.41
CA LEU A 128 25.52 8.12 -2.13
C LEU A 128 24.53 8.15 -0.96
N HIS A 129 24.84 8.88 0.12
CA HIS A 129 23.88 9.06 1.22
C HIS A 129 22.57 9.72 0.79
N ARG A 130 22.63 10.73 -0.08
CA ARG A 130 21.46 11.39 -0.64
C ARG A 130 20.71 10.45 -1.60
N LEU A 131 21.41 9.66 -2.39
CA LEU A 131 20.85 8.66 -3.29
C LEU A 131 20.10 7.56 -2.52
N HIS A 132 20.66 7.08 -1.39
CA HIS A 132 19.99 6.13 -0.51
C HIS A 132 18.68 6.69 0.08
N ARG A 133 18.69 7.98 0.45
CA ARG A 133 17.47 8.66 0.90
C ARG A 133 16.43 8.78 -0.23
N CYS A 134 16.88 9.15 -1.43
CA CYS A 134 16.03 9.20 -2.62
C CYS A 134 15.42 7.82 -2.92
N PHE A 135 16.23 6.76 -2.89
CA PHE A 135 15.76 5.39 -3.10
C PHE A 135 14.72 4.97 -2.05
N PHE A 136 14.97 5.26 -0.77
CA PHE A 136 14.02 4.98 0.29
C PHE A 136 12.67 5.66 0.01
N ARG A 137 12.66 6.95 -0.27
CA ARG A 137 11.44 7.72 -0.55
C ARG A 137 10.73 7.23 -1.81
N TYR A 138 11.49 6.94 -2.86
CA TYR A 138 10.94 6.35 -4.08
C TYR A 138 10.24 5.00 -3.84
N LEU A 139 10.80 4.16 -2.96
CA LEU A 139 10.18 2.88 -2.60
C LEU A 139 8.91 3.05 -1.76
N MET A 140 8.89 4.09 -0.93
CA MET A 140 7.77 4.36 0.00
C MET A 140 6.69 5.26 -0.61
N ASP A 141 6.84 5.62 -1.87
CA ASP A 141 5.95 6.56 -2.57
C ASP A 141 5.79 7.90 -1.82
N GLU A 142 6.86 8.31 -1.13
CA GLU A 142 6.94 9.60 -0.45
C GLU A 142 7.40 10.67 -1.44
N GLY A 143 6.80 11.85 -1.36
CA GLY A 143 7.17 12.99 -2.22
C GLY A 143 8.67 13.31 -2.16
N ILE A 144 9.19 13.92 -3.22
CA ILE A 144 10.61 14.33 -3.34
C ILE A 144 10.88 15.51 -2.43
N ASP A 145 11.94 15.42 -1.58
CA ASP A 145 12.39 16.54 -0.73
C ASP A 145 13.11 17.61 -1.52
N GLU A 146 13.09 18.84 -1.00
CA GLU A 146 14.01 19.90 -1.42
C GLU A 146 15.45 19.39 -1.27
N GLY A 147 16.21 19.37 -2.36
CA GLY A 147 17.61 18.93 -2.40
C GLY A 147 17.85 17.53 -2.96
N ILE A 148 16.83 16.85 -3.46
CA ILE A 148 17.00 15.67 -4.32
C ILE A 148 17.04 16.14 -5.77
N ASP A 149 18.16 15.89 -6.45
CA ASP A 149 18.33 16.26 -7.84
C ASP A 149 17.53 15.32 -8.76
N GLU A 150 17.01 15.82 -9.86
CA GLU A 150 16.30 15.03 -10.88
C GLU A 150 17.15 13.83 -11.37
N ASP A 151 18.48 14.02 -11.47
CA ASP A 151 19.40 12.97 -11.83
C ASP A 151 19.40 11.79 -10.84
N MET A 152 19.20 12.05 -9.53
CA MET A 152 19.08 10.99 -8.52
C MET A 152 17.79 10.21 -8.69
N VAL A 153 16.68 10.89 -8.98
CA VAL A 153 15.39 10.25 -9.24
C VAL A 153 15.47 9.39 -10.49
N ALA A 154 16.10 9.91 -11.56
CA ALA A 154 16.33 9.17 -12.80
C ALA A 154 17.22 7.94 -12.56
N CYS A 155 18.28 8.08 -11.74
CA CYS A 155 19.17 6.99 -11.37
C CYS A 155 18.40 5.88 -10.63
N VAL A 156 17.64 6.22 -9.60
CA VAL A 156 16.85 5.29 -8.79
C VAL A 156 15.79 4.60 -9.66
N SER A 157 15.04 5.36 -10.44
CA SER A 157 14.02 4.83 -11.34
C SER A 157 14.62 3.85 -12.35
N THR A 158 15.71 4.23 -13.00
CA THR A 158 16.37 3.37 -13.99
C THR A 158 16.99 2.13 -13.34
N PHE A 159 17.60 2.26 -12.17
CA PHE A 159 18.09 1.11 -11.38
C PHE A 159 16.97 0.13 -11.07
N THR A 160 15.84 0.60 -10.54
CA THR A 160 14.70 -0.27 -10.19
C THR A 160 14.10 -0.96 -11.40
N MET A 161 14.18 -0.36 -12.60
CA MET A 161 13.71 -0.96 -13.84
C MET A 161 14.68 -1.98 -14.44
N LYS A 162 16.00 -1.79 -14.25
CA LYS A 162 17.05 -2.58 -14.91
C LYS A 162 17.74 -3.61 -14.00
N CYS A 163 17.53 -3.56 -12.68
CA CYS A 163 18.16 -4.50 -11.77
C CYS A 163 17.75 -5.95 -12.07
N ASP A 164 18.58 -6.90 -11.65
CA ASP A 164 18.33 -8.32 -11.83
C ASP A 164 17.11 -8.80 -11.02
N SER A 165 16.62 -9.99 -11.34
CA SER A 165 15.42 -10.58 -10.73
C SER A 165 15.56 -10.77 -9.21
N THR A 166 16.75 -11.04 -8.70
CA THR A 166 17.00 -11.22 -7.26
C THR A 166 16.82 -9.89 -6.54
N THR A 167 17.48 -8.84 -7.03
CA THR A 167 17.34 -7.47 -6.53
C THR A 167 15.88 -7.00 -6.59
N GLN A 168 15.19 -7.26 -7.71
CA GLN A 168 13.80 -6.90 -7.89
C GLN A 168 12.88 -7.60 -6.87
N ASN A 169 13.10 -8.87 -6.58
CA ASN A 169 12.31 -9.61 -5.60
C ASN A 169 12.48 -9.05 -4.18
N ILE A 170 13.70 -8.63 -3.83
CA ILE A 170 13.96 -8.00 -2.54
C ILE A 170 13.26 -6.63 -2.46
N ILE A 171 13.36 -5.80 -3.50
CA ILE A 171 12.67 -4.51 -3.60
C ILE A 171 11.15 -4.68 -3.46
N ASN A 172 10.57 -5.65 -4.16
CA ASN A 172 9.14 -5.95 -4.04
C ASN A 172 8.76 -6.41 -2.62
N SER A 173 9.64 -7.14 -1.93
CA SER A 173 9.43 -7.52 -0.55
C SER A 173 9.46 -6.32 0.42
N MET A 174 10.32 -5.34 0.17
CA MET A 174 10.35 -4.08 0.92
C MET A 174 9.06 -3.29 0.74
N ARG A 175 8.61 -3.13 -0.51
CA ARG A 175 7.34 -2.43 -0.82
C ARG A 175 6.13 -3.12 -0.19
N ALA A 176 6.02 -4.44 -0.35
CA ALA A 176 4.92 -5.20 0.24
C ALA A 176 4.90 -5.08 1.77
N GLY A 177 6.06 -5.13 2.42
CA GLY A 177 6.16 -4.94 3.87
C GLY A 177 5.81 -3.52 4.32
N HIS A 178 6.16 -2.49 3.52
CA HIS A 178 5.74 -1.12 3.78
C HIS A 178 4.21 -0.96 3.70
N ILE A 179 3.57 -1.53 2.68
CA ILE A 179 2.11 -1.53 2.55
C ILE A 179 1.46 -2.14 3.79
N LEU A 180 1.96 -3.29 4.25
CA LEU A 180 1.49 -3.93 5.48
C LEU A 180 1.66 -3.02 6.71
N TYR A 181 2.80 -2.32 6.81
CA TYR A 181 3.08 -1.38 7.88
C TYR A 181 2.17 -0.14 7.84
N CYS A 182 1.92 0.41 6.65
CA CYS A 182 0.98 1.52 6.50
C CYS A 182 -0.41 1.15 6.99
N GLY A 183 -0.85 -0.08 6.69
CA GLY A 183 -2.09 -0.62 7.22
C GLY A 183 -2.16 -0.64 8.75
N LEU A 184 -1.05 -0.92 9.39
CA LEU A 184 -0.96 -0.92 10.84
C LEU A 184 -0.94 0.50 11.44
N LYS A 185 -0.25 1.44 10.81
CA LYS A 185 -0.07 2.81 11.30
C LYS A 185 -1.38 3.60 11.33
N ASN A 186 -2.27 3.32 10.41
CA ASN A 186 -3.45 4.15 10.19
C ASN A 186 -4.71 3.68 10.96
N ASN A 187 -4.57 2.79 11.91
CA ASN A 187 -5.69 2.20 12.66
C ASN A 187 -6.04 2.93 13.97
N ASP A 188 -5.63 4.17 14.18
CA ASP A 188 -5.78 4.90 15.48
C ASP A 188 -7.24 5.08 15.95
N HIS A 189 -8.23 4.87 15.10
CA HIS A 189 -9.64 5.17 15.39
C HIS A 189 -10.57 3.97 15.46
N LEU A 190 -10.07 2.72 15.42
CA LEU A 190 -10.91 1.52 15.49
C LEU A 190 -11.64 1.36 16.84
N ASP A 191 -11.08 1.89 17.93
CA ASP A 191 -11.69 1.80 19.26
C ASP A 191 -12.83 2.81 19.47
N GLU A 192 -12.92 3.87 18.65
CA GLU A 192 -14.02 4.86 18.69
C GLU A 192 -15.20 4.48 17.81
N GLY A 193 -15.10 3.37 17.11
CA GLY A 193 -16.10 2.85 16.18
C GLY A 193 -17.39 2.42 16.85
N GLY A 194 -18.24 3.39 17.09
CA GLY A 194 -19.67 3.10 17.23
C GLY A 194 -20.15 2.31 16.00
N SER A 195 -21.17 1.48 16.16
CA SER A 195 -21.73 0.67 15.08
C SER A 195 -21.92 1.51 13.81
N TRP A 196 -21.33 1.06 12.71
CA TRP A 196 -21.53 1.70 11.40
C TRP A 196 -23.02 1.80 11.07
N LYS A 197 -23.52 3.00 10.82
CA LYS A 197 -24.95 3.25 10.61
C LYS A 197 -25.30 3.78 9.23
N THR A 198 -24.32 4.25 8.48
CA THR A 198 -24.53 4.89 7.18
C THR A 198 -24.13 3.96 6.04
N PRO A 199 -24.99 3.73 5.03
CA PRO A 199 -24.62 2.96 3.85
C PRO A 199 -23.40 3.59 3.14
N LEU A 200 -22.42 2.77 2.79
CA LEU A 200 -21.20 3.17 2.09
C LEU A 200 -21.12 2.41 0.77
N THR A 201 -20.79 3.11 -0.29
CA THR A 201 -20.43 2.49 -1.57
C THR A 201 -18.94 2.72 -1.83
N LEU A 202 -18.18 1.64 -1.98
CA LEU A 202 -16.78 1.67 -2.35
C LEU A 202 -16.64 1.37 -3.83
N PHE A 203 -16.01 2.30 -4.57
CA PHE A 203 -15.66 2.08 -5.95
C PHE A 203 -14.22 1.57 -6.01
N LEU A 204 -14.07 0.40 -6.62
CA LEU A 204 -12.79 -0.28 -6.77
C LEU A 204 -12.22 0.03 -8.15
N ASP A 205 -10.93 0.33 -8.18
CA ASP A 205 -10.24 0.53 -9.44
C ASP A 205 -9.67 -0.80 -9.99
N MET A 206 -9.05 -0.71 -11.18
CA MET A 206 -8.52 -1.86 -11.89
C MET A 206 -7.49 -2.64 -11.07
N GLU A 207 -6.61 -1.95 -10.31
CA GLU A 207 -5.54 -2.61 -9.56
C GLU A 207 -6.11 -3.48 -8.44
N ILE A 208 -7.07 -2.97 -7.70
CA ILE A 208 -7.75 -3.74 -6.63
C ILE A 208 -8.53 -4.91 -7.22
N LEU A 209 -9.20 -4.71 -8.35
CA LEU A 209 -9.92 -5.78 -9.02
C LEU A 209 -8.95 -6.89 -9.48
N PHE A 210 -7.75 -6.53 -9.96
CA PHE A 210 -6.70 -7.50 -10.29
C PHE A 210 -6.13 -8.20 -9.05
N ASN A 211 -6.04 -7.50 -7.91
CA ASN A 211 -5.66 -8.12 -6.64
C ASN A 211 -6.69 -9.16 -6.19
N ILE A 212 -7.98 -8.90 -6.38
CA ILE A 212 -9.07 -9.88 -6.12
C ILE A 212 -8.91 -11.13 -6.96
N ALA A 213 -8.54 -11.00 -8.22
CA ALA A 213 -8.28 -12.12 -9.11
C ALA A 213 -6.93 -12.83 -8.81
N GLY A 214 -6.03 -12.17 -8.07
CA GLY A 214 -4.70 -12.68 -7.76
C GLY A 214 -3.64 -12.38 -8.81
N TYR A 215 -3.95 -11.57 -9.83
CA TYR A 215 -3.03 -11.27 -10.92
C TYR A 215 -1.78 -10.49 -10.48
N ASN A 216 -1.86 -9.72 -9.39
CA ASN A 216 -0.72 -8.98 -8.82
C ASN A 216 0.05 -9.78 -7.74
N GLY A 217 -0.28 -11.06 -7.59
CA GLY A 217 0.40 -11.97 -6.68
C GLY A 217 -0.34 -12.25 -5.38
N THR A 218 0.15 -13.25 -4.66
CA THR A 218 -0.54 -13.88 -3.52
C THR A 218 -0.69 -12.97 -2.31
N ILE A 219 0.26 -12.05 -2.09
CA ILE A 219 0.20 -11.12 -0.94
C ILE A 219 -0.94 -10.13 -1.11
N PHE A 220 -1.02 -9.48 -2.27
CA PHE A 220 -2.08 -8.51 -2.55
C PHE A 220 -3.45 -9.18 -2.58
N LYS A 221 -3.53 -10.39 -3.15
CA LYS A 221 -4.75 -11.21 -3.09
C LYS A 221 -5.18 -11.46 -1.66
N ARG A 222 -4.28 -11.88 -0.77
CA ARG A 222 -4.59 -12.16 0.64
C ARG A 222 -5.09 -10.90 1.36
N LEU A 223 -4.44 -9.74 1.17
CA LEU A 223 -4.87 -8.48 1.77
C LEU A 223 -6.30 -8.11 1.37
N VAL A 224 -6.62 -8.27 0.09
CA VAL A 224 -7.97 -7.98 -0.41
C VAL A 224 -8.97 -9.03 0.06
N ASP A 225 -8.61 -10.31 0.13
CA ASP A 225 -9.49 -11.36 0.67
C ASP A 225 -9.81 -11.09 2.17
N GLU A 226 -8.85 -10.60 2.96
CA GLU A 226 -9.08 -10.15 4.35
C GLU A 226 -10.04 -8.95 4.42
N LEU A 227 -9.88 -7.97 3.51
CA LEU A 227 -10.82 -6.85 3.38
C LEU A 227 -12.23 -7.32 3.02
N LEU A 228 -12.37 -8.18 2.03
CA LEU A 228 -13.67 -8.72 1.62
C LEU A 228 -14.34 -9.53 2.76
N SER A 229 -13.54 -10.27 3.53
CA SER A 229 -14.03 -10.97 4.72
C SER A 229 -14.56 -10.00 5.76
N LEU A 230 -13.83 -8.93 6.06
CA LEU A 230 -14.27 -7.88 6.98
C LEU A 230 -15.57 -7.20 6.50
N ILE A 231 -15.65 -6.86 5.21
CA ILE A 231 -16.87 -6.29 4.62
C ILE A 231 -18.05 -7.26 4.76
N ASN A 232 -17.84 -8.54 4.50
CA ASN A 232 -18.86 -9.56 4.67
C ASN A 232 -19.31 -9.68 6.13
N ASP A 233 -18.39 -9.60 7.08
CA ASP A 233 -18.71 -9.62 8.52
C ASP A 233 -19.53 -8.40 8.94
N ILE A 234 -19.19 -7.21 8.46
CA ILE A 234 -19.96 -5.98 8.69
C ILE A 234 -21.38 -6.12 8.09
N ASN A 235 -21.48 -6.69 6.90
CA ASN A 235 -22.74 -6.84 6.16
C ASN A 235 -23.63 -7.98 6.66
N LYS A 236 -23.19 -8.84 7.59
CA LYS A 236 -23.99 -10.00 8.07
C LYS A 236 -25.36 -9.62 8.61
N LYS A 237 -25.47 -8.49 9.29
CA LYS A 237 -26.75 -8.05 9.91
C LYS A 237 -27.56 -7.17 8.96
N GLN A 238 -26.91 -6.32 8.23
CA GLN A 238 -27.48 -5.37 7.28
C GLN A 238 -26.41 -4.99 6.26
N LYS A 239 -26.81 -4.79 5.00
CA LYS A 239 -25.90 -4.39 3.93
C LYS A 239 -25.52 -2.92 4.10
N TYR A 240 -24.43 -2.66 4.81
CA TYR A 240 -23.89 -1.33 5.01
C TYR A 240 -22.89 -0.93 3.92
N ILE A 241 -22.07 -1.88 3.43
CA ILE A 241 -21.01 -1.62 2.47
C ILE A 241 -21.35 -2.32 1.15
N SER A 242 -21.37 -1.56 0.07
CA SER A 242 -21.53 -2.06 -1.30
C SER A 242 -20.25 -1.84 -2.08
N LEU A 243 -19.82 -2.84 -2.84
CA LEU A 243 -18.64 -2.78 -3.69
C LEU A 243 -19.07 -2.59 -5.13
N ARG A 244 -18.46 -1.62 -5.82
CA ARG A 244 -18.75 -1.29 -7.21
C ARG A 244 -17.47 -0.96 -7.97
N TYR A 245 -17.56 -0.92 -9.29
CA TYR A 245 -16.55 -0.36 -10.19
C TYR A 245 -17.25 0.41 -11.31
N PHE A 246 -16.57 1.41 -11.85
CA PHE A 246 -17.14 2.22 -12.92
C PHE A 246 -17.06 1.53 -14.28
N THR A 247 -17.98 1.86 -15.19
CA THR A 247 -17.94 1.44 -16.59
C THR A 247 -16.61 1.78 -17.26
N SER A 248 -16.03 2.95 -16.96
CA SER A 248 -14.69 3.33 -17.45
C SER A 248 -13.58 2.40 -16.94
N THR A 249 -13.68 1.92 -15.71
CA THR A 249 -12.75 0.90 -15.17
C THR A 249 -12.89 -0.41 -15.92
N LYS A 250 -14.12 -0.84 -16.25
CA LYS A 250 -14.36 -2.02 -17.08
C LYS A 250 -13.72 -1.92 -18.45
N GLU A 251 -13.89 -0.76 -19.10
CA GLU A 251 -13.28 -0.52 -20.41
C GLU A 251 -11.74 -0.58 -20.35
N ASN A 252 -11.13 -0.03 -19.29
CA ASN A 252 -9.69 -0.11 -19.10
C ASN A 252 -9.23 -1.56 -18.89
N ILE A 253 -9.99 -2.35 -18.13
CA ILE A 253 -9.71 -3.79 -17.93
C ILE A 253 -9.79 -4.51 -19.27
N LYS A 254 -10.84 -4.31 -20.06
CA LYS A 254 -10.98 -4.91 -21.38
C LYS A 254 -9.80 -4.58 -22.28
N ARG A 255 -9.42 -3.30 -22.35
CA ARG A 255 -8.22 -2.88 -23.12
C ARG A 255 -6.95 -3.57 -22.63
N TYR A 256 -6.84 -3.84 -21.34
CA TYR A 256 -5.68 -4.56 -20.79
C TYR A 256 -5.65 -6.02 -21.26
N PHE A 257 -6.81 -6.70 -21.31
CA PHE A 257 -6.92 -8.05 -21.88
C PHE A 257 -6.71 -8.06 -23.39
N ASP A 258 -7.20 -7.06 -24.12
CA ASP A 258 -6.92 -6.90 -25.56
C ASP A 258 -5.40 -6.78 -25.83
N VAL A 259 -4.69 -6.00 -24.99
CA VAL A 259 -3.24 -5.87 -25.08
C VAL A 259 -2.56 -7.22 -24.78
N ALA A 260 -3.06 -7.98 -23.79
CA ALA A 260 -2.55 -9.30 -23.47
C ALA A 260 -2.75 -10.29 -24.63
N GLU A 261 -3.95 -10.34 -25.21
CA GLU A 261 -4.24 -11.17 -26.38
C GLU A 261 -3.34 -10.83 -27.57
N ASN A 262 -3.19 -9.56 -27.90
CA ASN A 262 -2.33 -9.11 -28.99
C ASN A 262 -0.86 -9.47 -28.74
N ARG A 263 -0.36 -9.33 -27.52
CA ARG A 263 1.00 -9.78 -27.15
C ARG A 263 1.18 -11.28 -27.35
N PHE A 264 0.20 -12.05 -26.89
CA PHE A 264 0.23 -13.49 -27.09
C PHE A 264 0.24 -13.86 -28.58
N ARG A 265 -0.62 -13.23 -29.38
CA ARG A 265 -0.75 -13.45 -30.83
C ARG A 265 0.54 -13.08 -31.59
N LEU A 266 1.15 -11.96 -31.24
CA LEU A 266 2.35 -11.46 -31.91
C LEU A 266 3.65 -12.03 -31.34
N LYS A 267 3.60 -12.86 -30.30
CA LYS A 267 4.77 -13.43 -29.58
C LYS A 267 5.78 -12.35 -29.17
N VAL A 268 5.29 -11.16 -28.79
CA VAL A 268 6.13 -10.04 -28.38
C VAL A 268 6.68 -10.32 -26.99
N PRO A 269 8.00 -10.29 -26.79
CA PRO A 269 8.59 -10.44 -25.45
C PRO A 269 8.04 -9.35 -24.53
N SER A 270 7.79 -9.70 -23.28
CA SER A 270 7.35 -8.73 -22.28
C SER A 270 8.43 -7.68 -22.06
N LEU A 271 8.21 -6.44 -22.52
CA LEU A 271 9.08 -5.28 -22.24
C LEU A 271 8.82 -4.71 -20.84
N SER A 272 7.64 -4.96 -20.29
CA SER A 272 7.29 -4.57 -18.91
C SER A 272 7.13 -5.84 -18.07
N LYS A 273 7.81 -5.89 -16.94
CA LYS A 273 7.65 -6.94 -15.92
C LYS A 273 6.35 -6.71 -15.12
N SER A 274 5.21 -6.51 -15.79
CA SER A 274 3.92 -6.42 -15.11
C SER A 274 3.51 -7.81 -14.65
N THR A 275 3.48 -8.04 -13.34
CA THR A 275 3.05 -9.29 -12.72
C THR A 275 1.66 -9.71 -13.22
N ALA A 276 0.73 -8.76 -13.33
CA ALA A 276 -0.62 -9.02 -13.81
C ALA A 276 -0.64 -9.51 -15.28
N MET A 277 0.19 -8.91 -16.14
CA MET A 277 0.28 -9.33 -17.54
C MET A 277 0.83 -10.76 -17.66
N GLU A 278 1.88 -11.07 -16.90
CA GLU A 278 2.49 -12.41 -16.88
C GLU A 278 1.50 -13.45 -16.37
N GLU A 279 0.74 -13.13 -15.32
CA GLU A 279 -0.23 -14.05 -14.74
C GLU A 279 -1.45 -14.27 -15.66
N ILE A 280 -1.91 -13.22 -16.36
CA ILE A 280 -2.96 -13.37 -17.38
C ILE A 280 -2.49 -14.29 -18.53
N LEU A 281 -1.25 -14.16 -18.97
CA LEU A 281 -0.69 -14.97 -20.06
C LEU A 281 -0.26 -16.38 -19.60
N ASN A 282 -0.07 -16.58 -18.30
CA ASN A 282 0.36 -17.85 -17.74
C ASN A 282 -0.64 -18.97 -18.06
N GLY A 283 -0.13 -20.05 -18.64
CA GLY A 283 -0.92 -21.23 -19.02
C GLY A 283 -1.77 -21.09 -20.28
N CYS A 284 -1.82 -19.91 -20.93
CA CYS A 284 -2.52 -19.73 -22.20
C CYS A 284 -1.80 -20.49 -23.33
N LYS A 285 -2.57 -21.19 -24.17
CA LYS A 285 -2.07 -21.95 -25.33
C LYS A 285 -2.49 -21.31 -26.64
N MET A 286 -3.58 -20.58 -26.65
CA MET A 286 -4.14 -19.88 -27.81
C MET A 286 -4.70 -18.51 -27.40
N PRO A 287 -4.89 -17.58 -28.35
CA PRO A 287 -5.40 -16.23 -28.04
C PRO A 287 -6.77 -16.24 -27.36
N SER A 288 -7.65 -17.19 -27.70
CA SER A 288 -8.98 -17.33 -27.07
C SER A 288 -8.89 -17.60 -25.55
N ASP A 289 -7.82 -18.24 -25.07
CA ASP A 289 -7.66 -18.51 -23.64
C ASP A 289 -7.55 -17.21 -22.83
N VAL A 290 -7.06 -16.12 -23.44
CA VAL A 290 -7.01 -14.79 -22.82
C VAL A 290 -8.40 -14.21 -22.70
N LEU A 291 -9.27 -14.39 -23.71
CA LEU A 291 -10.66 -13.95 -23.69
C LEU A 291 -11.50 -14.75 -22.68
N ASP A 292 -11.21 -16.03 -22.54
CA ASP A 292 -11.84 -16.88 -21.51
C ASP A 292 -11.47 -16.38 -20.12
N LYS A 293 -10.21 -16.01 -19.88
CA LYS A 293 -9.76 -15.41 -18.62
C LYS A 293 -10.41 -14.05 -18.36
N GLU A 294 -10.65 -13.22 -19.36
CA GLU A 294 -11.42 -11.98 -19.22
C GLU A 294 -12.84 -12.28 -18.74
N SER A 295 -13.50 -13.23 -19.37
CA SER A 295 -14.85 -13.67 -19.00
C SER A 295 -14.88 -14.18 -17.56
N ASP A 296 -13.97 -15.08 -17.21
CA ASP A 296 -13.84 -15.63 -15.86
C ASP A 296 -13.58 -14.55 -14.81
N PHE A 297 -12.78 -13.54 -15.16
CA PHE A 297 -12.53 -12.39 -14.29
C PHE A 297 -13.83 -11.64 -13.94
N PHE A 298 -14.64 -11.28 -14.93
CA PHE A 298 -15.91 -10.59 -14.66
C PHE A 298 -16.92 -11.49 -13.94
N HIS A 299 -16.93 -12.80 -14.21
CA HIS A 299 -17.72 -13.76 -13.44
C HIS A 299 -17.29 -13.84 -11.98
N LEU A 300 -15.97 -13.80 -11.71
CA LEU A 300 -15.44 -13.75 -10.35
C LEU A 300 -15.92 -12.48 -9.62
N LEU A 301 -15.85 -11.29 -10.24
CA LEU A 301 -16.33 -10.05 -9.62
C LEU A 301 -17.81 -10.13 -9.28
N ALA A 302 -18.63 -10.61 -10.21
CA ALA A 302 -20.07 -10.81 -10.01
C ALA A 302 -20.35 -11.78 -8.86
N SER A 303 -19.61 -12.90 -8.76
CA SER A 303 -19.74 -13.87 -7.66
C SER A 303 -19.44 -13.29 -6.29
N LYS A 304 -18.60 -12.26 -6.22
CA LYS A 304 -18.29 -11.50 -5.00
C LYS A 304 -19.23 -10.31 -4.77
N SER A 305 -20.31 -10.19 -5.54
CA SER A 305 -21.27 -9.07 -5.48
C SER A 305 -20.61 -7.69 -5.73
N ILE A 306 -19.56 -7.65 -6.55
CA ILE A 306 -18.93 -6.43 -7.03
C ILE A 306 -19.61 -6.08 -8.36
N ILE A 307 -20.31 -4.94 -8.39
CA ILE A 307 -21.23 -4.60 -9.46
C ILE A 307 -20.69 -3.40 -10.26
N GLU A 308 -20.85 -3.47 -11.58
CA GLU A 308 -20.63 -2.33 -12.47
C GLU A 308 -21.66 -1.22 -12.21
N ASP A 309 -21.22 0.03 -12.24
CA ASP A 309 -22.07 1.20 -12.13
C ASP A 309 -21.64 2.30 -13.11
N ASP A 310 -22.60 3.01 -13.65
CA ASP A 310 -22.31 4.20 -14.43
C ASP A 310 -22.09 5.39 -13.50
N TYR A 311 -21.00 6.14 -13.74
CA TYR A 311 -20.65 7.28 -12.89
C TYR A 311 -21.76 8.35 -12.87
N ASN A 312 -22.30 8.68 -14.04
CA ASN A 312 -23.32 9.73 -14.15
C ASN A 312 -24.63 9.30 -13.47
N ASP A 313 -25.00 8.03 -13.65
CA ASP A 313 -26.18 7.46 -12.98
C ASP A 313 -26.05 7.45 -11.46
N TYR A 314 -24.85 7.07 -10.97
CA TYR A 314 -24.56 7.09 -9.55
C TYR A 314 -24.55 8.52 -9.00
N TYR A 315 -23.90 9.46 -9.70
CA TYR A 315 -23.87 10.86 -9.33
C TYR A 315 -25.28 11.45 -9.26
N ASN A 316 -26.09 11.29 -10.30
CA ASN A 316 -27.44 11.82 -10.35
C ASN A 316 -28.35 11.24 -9.26
N LYS A 317 -28.21 9.97 -8.92
CA LYS A 317 -29.04 9.31 -7.89
C LYS A 317 -28.63 9.65 -6.46
N ASN A 318 -27.35 9.79 -6.20
CA ASN A 318 -26.83 9.80 -4.83
C ASN A 318 -26.19 11.15 -4.43
N LEU A 319 -25.65 11.90 -5.36
CA LEU A 319 -24.94 13.15 -5.08
C LEU A 319 -25.73 14.41 -5.45
N SER A 320 -26.69 14.34 -6.36
CA SER A 320 -27.54 15.48 -6.74
C SER A 320 -28.32 16.05 -5.54
N GLN A 321 -28.68 15.20 -4.58
CA GLN A 321 -29.38 15.62 -3.35
C GLN A 321 -28.54 16.52 -2.44
N TYR A 322 -27.22 16.55 -2.59
CA TYR A 322 -26.32 17.40 -1.79
C TYR A 322 -26.12 18.79 -2.38
N ASN A 323 -26.88 19.13 -3.43
CA ASN A 323 -26.84 20.45 -4.08
C ASN A 323 -25.41 20.92 -4.40
N LEU A 324 -24.60 20.03 -4.94
CA LEU A 324 -23.27 20.33 -5.47
C LEU A 324 -23.44 21.05 -6.82
N GLU A 325 -24.34 22.05 -6.86
CA GLU A 325 -24.55 22.90 -8.03
C GLU A 325 -23.24 23.57 -8.39
N GLY A 326 -22.69 23.20 -9.55
CA GLY A 326 -21.47 23.78 -10.12
C GLY A 326 -20.26 22.83 -10.20
N ILE A 327 -20.33 21.60 -9.70
CA ILE A 327 -19.32 20.58 -9.99
C ILE A 327 -19.85 19.67 -11.09
N GLU A 328 -19.88 20.15 -12.31
CA GLU A 328 -19.93 19.26 -13.48
C GLU A 328 -18.53 18.63 -13.62
N ILE A 329 -18.35 17.47 -13.03
CA ILE A 329 -17.22 16.59 -13.29
C ILE A 329 -17.61 15.75 -14.51
N GLY A 330 -17.81 16.42 -15.65
CA GLY A 330 -17.94 15.77 -16.94
C GLY A 330 -16.62 15.84 -17.68
N ASN A 331 -16.24 14.77 -18.37
CA ASN A 331 -15.06 14.71 -19.25
C ASN A 331 -14.96 15.89 -20.25
N GLU A 332 -16.05 16.56 -20.57
CA GLU A 332 -16.06 17.73 -21.44
C GLU A 332 -15.53 19.01 -20.76
N LYS A 333 -15.88 19.26 -19.47
CA LYS A 333 -15.35 20.45 -18.76
C LYS A 333 -13.88 20.30 -18.33
N CYS A 334 -13.41 19.11 -18.02
CA CYS A 334 -11.97 18.89 -17.83
C CYS A 334 -11.18 19.13 -19.12
N ARG A 335 -11.72 18.80 -20.30
CA ARG A 335 -11.11 19.13 -21.59
C ARG A 335 -11.15 20.62 -21.88
N THR A 336 -12.23 21.32 -21.53
CA THR A 336 -12.37 22.78 -21.70
C THR A 336 -11.43 23.55 -20.79
N ILE A 337 -11.22 23.11 -19.57
CA ILE A 337 -10.25 23.72 -18.63
C ILE A 337 -8.80 23.61 -19.14
N HIS A 338 -8.48 22.55 -19.88
CA HIS A 338 -7.14 22.39 -20.49
C HIS A 338 -6.97 23.17 -21.83
N ASN A 339 -8.04 23.56 -22.49
CA ASN A 339 -8.01 24.23 -23.81
C ASN A 339 -8.34 25.71 -23.76
N GLU A 340 -8.91 26.22 -22.66
CA GLU A 340 -9.11 27.66 -22.48
C GLU A 340 -7.89 28.28 -21.80
N ASN A 341 -7.31 29.28 -22.51
CA ASN A 341 -6.19 30.08 -22.00
C ASN A 341 -6.41 30.50 -20.56
N GLU A 342 -5.35 30.40 -19.75
CA GLU A 342 -5.33 30.60 -18.29
C GLU A 342 -5.92 31.93 -17.78
N GLU A 343 -6.25 32.87 -18.65
CA GLU A 343 -6.77 34.20 -18.30
C GLU A 343 -8.28 34.28 -18.02
N GLY A 344 -9.05 33.21 -18.30
CA GLY A 344 -10.53 33.24 -18.22
C GLY A 344 -11.14 32.81 -16.89
N ILE A 345 -10.43 32.10 -16.01
CA ILE A 345 -10.99 31.62 -14.74
C ILE A 345 -10.72 32.62 -13.65
N LYS A 346 -11.76 33.34 -13.17
CA LYS A 346 -11.65 34.27 -12.06
C LYS A 346 -11.04 33.60 -10.84
N LEU A 347 -10.10 34.28 -10.17
CA LEU A 347 -9.37 33.79 -9.00
C LEU A 347 -10.31 33.27 -7.87
N GLU A 348 -11.54 33.79 -7.79
CA GLU A 348 -12.57 33.33 -6.84
C GLU A 348 -13.14 31.95 -7.16
N GLU A 349 -13.27 31.59 -8.46
CA GLU A 349 -13.75 30.26 -8.86
C GLU A 349 -12.69 29.21 -8.58
N ARG A 350 -11.40 29.52 -8.82
CA ARG A 350 -10.27 28.67 -8.36
C ARG A 350 -10.26 28.48 -6.85
N LYS A 351 -10.46 29.54 -6.08
CA LYS A 351 -10.54 29.44 -4.61
C LYS A 351 -11.73 28.61 -4.14
N LYS A 352 -12.90 28.75 -4.77
CA LYS A 352 -14.06 27.90 -4.50
C LYS A 352 -13.79 26.44 -4.84
N MET A 353 -13.21 26.16 -5.99
CA MET A 353 -12.87 24.79 -6.42
C MET A 353 -11.86 24.13 -5.47
N ILE A 354 -10.81 24.86 -5.07
CA ILE A 354 -9.82 24.37 -4.09
C ILE A 354 -10.47 24.14 -2.71
N SER A 355 -11.40 25.02 -2.28
CA SER A 355 -12.13 24.83 -1.01
C SER A 355 -13.06 23.62 -1.03
N HIS A 356 -13.71 23.34 -2.17
CA HIS A 356 -14.55 22.17 -2.35
C HIS A 356 -13.74 20.88 -2.42
N ILE A 357 -12.59 20.87 -3.12
CA ILE A 357 -11.67 19.73 -3.13
C ILE A 357 -11.15 19.45 -1.71
N LYS A 358 -10.79 20.48 -0.96
CA LYS A 358 -10.39 20.34 0.46
C LYS A 358 -11.51 19.80 1.35
N LEU A 359 -12.76 20.23 1.11
CA LEU A 359 -13.93 19.72 1.82
C LEU A 359 -14.23 18.25 1.48
N ILE A 360 -14.13 17.88 0.20
CA ILE A 360 -14.28 16.48 -0.26
C ILE A 360 -13.16 15.64 0.33
N ASN A 361 -11.90 16.10 0.27
CA ASN A 361 -10.78 15.37 0.85
C ASN A 361 -10.91 15.23 2.37
N ALA A 362 -11.32 16.30 3.09
CA ALA A 362 -11.56 16.22 4.53
C ALA A 362 -12.76 15.31 4.88
N ALA A 363 -13.80 15.30 4.07
CA ALA A 363 -14.92 14.36 4.23
C ALA A 363 -14.48 12.93 3.94
N VAL A 364 -13.74 12.72 2.86
CA VAL A 364 -13.16 11.42 2.49
C VAL A 364 -12.20 10.95 3.58
N GLU A 365 -11.28 11.79 4.07
CA GLU A 365 -10.39 11.47 5.18
C GLU A 365 -11.17 11.13 6.46
N LYS A 366 -12.19 11.92 6.80
CA LYS A 366 -13.02 11.68 7.99
C LYS A 366 -13.80 10.37 7.90
N TYR A 367 -14.35 10.04 6.73
CA TYR A 367 -15.07 8.77 6.52
C TYR A 367 -14.12 7.58 6.43
N LEU A 368 -12.91 7.76 5.91
CA LEU A 368 -11.88 6.73 5.79
C LEU A 368 -11.22 6.43 7.14
N LEU A 369 -10.98 7.45 7.97
CA LEU A 369 -10.51 7.32 9.36
C LEU A 369 -11.49 6.48 10.23
N ILE A 370 -12.79 6.64 10.03
CA ILE A 370 -13.82 5.91 10.82
C ILE A 370 -13.84 4.40 10.52
N ILE A 371 -13.31 3.93 9.37
CA ILE A 371 -13.47 2.53 8.94
C ILE A 371 -12.15 1.73 9.06
N GLY A 372 -11.03 2.36 9.40
CA GLY A 372 -9.72 1.71 9.22
C GLY A 372 -9.38 1.47 7.73
N ILE A 373 -10.10 2.13 6.83
CA ILE A 373 -9.98 2.05 5.36
C ILE A 373 -8.72 2.80 4.88
N VAL A 374 -7.99 3.45 5.75
CA VAL A 374 -6.64 3.93 5.44
C VAL A 374 -5.75 2.79 4.95
N ASN A 375 -6.02 1.54 5.36
CA ASN A 375 -5.43 0.36 4.74
C ASN A 375 -5.76 0.24 3.24
N ILE A 376 -6.91 0.73 2.82
CA ILE A 376 -7.30 0.76 1.41
C ILE A 376 -6.56 1.87 0.66
N TYR A 377 -6.24 3.01 1.29
CA TYR A 377 -5.42 4.07 0.67
C TYR A 377 -3.99 3.60 0.43
N CYS A 378 -3.39 2.88 1.37
CA CYS A 378 -2.08 2.27 1.17
C CYS A 378 -2.11 1.15 0.12
N LEU A 379 -3.24 0.44 0.00
CA LEU A 379 -3.46 -0.57 -1.04
C LEU A 379 -3.85 0.07 -2.38
N LEU A 380 -4.55 1.20 -2.34
CA LEU A 380 -5.08 1.81 -3.54
C LEU A 380 -4.11 2.77 -4.20
N GLY A 381 -3.13 3.35 -3.47
CA GLY A 381 -2.14 4.29 -4.06
C GLY A 381 -2.75 5.37 -5.00
N LEU A 382 -4.08 5.64 -4.92
CA LEU A 382 -4.89 5.88 -6.11
C LEU A 382 -5.75 7.13 -6.08
N LEU A 383 -5.59 8.01 -5.12
CA LEU A 383 -6.48 9.17 -5.08
C LEU A 383 -5.77 10.52 -5.02
N ILE A 384 -4.47 10.57 -5.32
CA ILE A 384 -3.74 11.84 -5.45
C ILE A 384 -2.84 11.77 -6.69
N HIS A 385 -3.41 11.69 -7.86
CA HIS A 385 -2.82 12.19 -9.10
C HIS A 385 -3.93 12.57 -10.07
#